data_cd9a39a9cff26d59b38d22f9fbafce50
#
_entry.id   cd9a39a9cff26d59b38d22f9fbafce50
#
_cell.length_a   1.000
_cell.length_b   1.000
_cell.length_c   1.000
_cell.angle_alpha   90.00
_cell.angle_beta   90.00
_cell.angle_gamma   90.00
#
_symmetry.space_group_name_H-M   'P 1'
#
loop_
_entity.id
_entity.type
_entity.pdbx_description
1 polymer ?
#
loop_
_entity_poly.entity_id
_entity_poly.type
_entity_poly.pdbx_seq_one_letter_code
_entity_poly.pdbx_strand_id
1 'polypeptide(L)'
;MAYAQHVREHFPRIIAGTTVADLDALADEVCTSLDDFPLTTGVLGCTVFEQGEAYTAIREGLRRDEPARYRFTLAHELSEILLRRYLGALPDQSRREHICDAFAAELLLPHAAVLATVAVLIQVHAGGPGPSDATLDQLARRMASTYDVSLTAARISVAECLQLSFPRRRESIPSSRQCTTGGEITS
;
A
#
# COMPACT_ATOMS: atom_id res chain seq x y z
N MET A 1 -1.99 5.88 -7.26
CA MET A 1 -3.36 5.33 -7.07
C MET A 1 -4.11 5.16 -8.40
N ALA A 2 -4.39 6.21 -9.17
CA ALA A 2 -5.09 6.06 -10.48
C ALA A 2 -4.43 5.04 -11.42
N TYR A 3 -3.12 4.91 -11.37
CA TYR A 3 -2.36 4.02 -12.24
C TYR A 3 -2.50 2.53 -11.88
N ALA A 4 -2.46 2.16 -10.60
CA ALA A 4 -2.70 0.78 -10.17
C ALA A 4 -4.14 0.34 -10.48
N GLN A 5 -5.10 1.24 -10.34
CA GLN A 5 -6.49 1.01 -10.76
C GLN A 5 -6.57 0.79 -12.27
N HIS A 6 -5.89 1.60 -13.06
CA HIS A 6 -5.83 1.45 -14.52
C HIS A 6 -5.27 0.07 -14.92
N VAL A 7 -4.20 -0.40 -14.24
CA VAL A 7 -3.65 -1.73 -14.46
C VAL A 7 -4.69 -2.81 -14.14
N ARG A 8 -5.41 -2.71 -13.02
CA ARG A 8 -6.48 -3.65 -12.68
C ARG A 8 -7.60 -3.69 -13.73
N GLU A 9 -7.90 -2.57 -14.36
CA GLU A 9 -8.93 -2.46 -15.40
C GLU A 9 -8.47 -3.00 -16.77
N HIS A 10 -7.18 -2.83 -17.10
CA HIS A 10 -6.63 -3.20 -18.40
C HIS A 10 -6.06 -4.63 -18.46
N PHE A 11 -5.79 -5.24 -17.30
CA PHE A 11 -5.39 -6.63 -17.21
C PHE A 11 -6.49 -7.46 -16.53
N PRO A 12 -7.60 -7.76 -17.24
CA PRO A 12 -8.76 -8.42 -16.64
C PRO A 12 -8.45 -9.82 -16.07
N ARG A 13 -7.37 -10.46 -16.53
CA ARG A 13 -6.89 -11.73 -15.96
C ARG A 13 -6.43 -11.60 -14.50
N ILE A 14 -5.97 -10.40 -14.12
CA ILE A 14 -5.48 -10.13 -12.75
C ILE A 14 -6.61 -10.24 -11.73
N ILE A 15 -7.87 -10.02 -12.16
CA ILE A 15 -9.03 -9.97 -11.27
C ILE A 15 -10.12 -10.94 -11.73
N ALA A 16 -9.82 -11.96 -12.51
CA ALA A 16 -10.80 -12.89 -13.10
C ALA A 16 -11.87 -13.41 -12.11
N GLY A 17 -12.83 -12.55 -11.73
CA GLY A 17 -13.93 -12.86 -10.81
C GLY A 17 -13.56 -12.92 -9.32
N THR A 18 -12.34 -12.55 -8.93
CA THR A 18 -11.87 -12.54 -7.54
C THR A 18 -11.44 -11.15 -7.10
N THR A 19 -11.51 -10.88 -5.81
CA THR A 19 -10.95 -9.65 -5.21
C THR A 19 -9.43 -9.69 -5.10
N VAL A 20 -8.84 -10.88 -5.15
CA VAL A 20 -7.40 -11.11 -5.04
C VAL A 20 -6.75 -10.92 -6.41
N ALA A 21 -5.75 -10.05 -6.51
CA ALA A 21 -4.99 -9.85 -7.73
C ALA A 21 -4.17 -11.11 -8.07
N ASP A 22 -4.31 -11.59 -9.31
CA ASP A 22 -3.50 -12.68 -9.86
C ASP A 22 -2.17 -12.11 -10.39
N LEU A 23 -1.16 -12.14 -9.52
CA LEU A 23 0.16 -11.59 -9.85
C LEU A 23 0.95 -12.47 -10.80
N ASP A 24 0.70 -13.78 -10.79
CA ASP A 24 1.37 -14.70 -11.73
C ASP A 24 0.87 -14.41 -13.15
N ALA A 25 -0.44 -14.23 -13.33
CA ALA A 25 -1.00 -13.81 -14.63
C ALA A 25 -0.47 -12.44 -15.08
N LEU A 26 -0.26 -11.48 -14.15
CA LEU A 26 0.35 -10.21 -14.49
C LEU A 26 1.82 -10.37 -14.87
N ALA A 27 2.57 -11.21 -14.16
CA ALA A 27 3.96 -11.50 -14.48
C ALA A 27 4.09 -12.11 -15.89
N ASP A 28 3.25 -13.05 -16.24
CA ASP A 28 3.20 -13.67 -17.59
C ASP A 28 3.00 -12.64 -18.72
N GLU A 29 2.31 -11.53 -18.43
CA GLU A 29 2.06 -10.47 -19.43
C GLU A 29 3.21 -9.45 -19.53
N VAL A 30 3.98 -9.25 -18.44
CA VAL A 30 4.93 -8.13 -18.37
C VAL A 30 6.38 -8.55 -18.19
N CYS A 31 6.66 -9.75 -17.67
CA CYS A 31 8.01 -10.28 -17.51
C CYS A 31 8.39 -11.20 -18.68
N THR A 32 9.67 -11.25 -19.00
CA THR A 32 10.25 -12.27 -19.88
C THR A 32 10.46 -13.56 -19.09
N SER A 33 10.88 -13.46 -17.82
CA SER A 33 10.87 -14.56 -16.88
C SER A 33 10.59 -14.08 -15.45
N LEU A 34 10.05 -15.00 -14.65
CA LEU A 34 9.90 -14.89 -13.19
C LEU A 34 10.48 -16.15 -12.56
N ASP A 35 11.57 -16.00 -11.83
CA ASP A 35 12.34 -17.11 -11.29
C ASP A 35 12.51 -17.02 -9.77
N ASP A 36 12.47 -18.16 -9.07
CA ASP A 36 12.93 -18.27 -7.70
C ASP A 36 14.46 -18.37 -7.68
N PHE A 37 15.14 -17.46 -6.96
CA PHE A 37 16.59 -17.38 -6.96
C PHE A 37 17.17 -17.16 -5.55
N PRO A 38 18.35 -17.74 -5.24
CA PRO A 38 19.02 -17.50 -3.95
C PRO A 38 19.64 -16.11 -3.89
N LEU A 39 18.79 -15.10 -3.66
CA LEU A 39 19.22 -13.72 -3.56
C LEU A 39 20.03 -13.46 -2.29
N THR A 40 20.88 -12.42 -2.32
CA THR A 40 21.68 -12.01 -1.15
C THR A 40 20.81 -11.64 0.04
N THR A 41 21.36 -11.78 1.25
CA THR A 41 20.67 -11.47 2.50
C THR A 41 20.09 -10.06 2.47
N GLY A 42 18.79 -9.94 2.77
CA GLY A 42 18.07 -8.66 2.77
C GLY A 42 17.38 -8.31 1.46
N VAL A 43 17.75 -8.92 0.34
CA VAL A 43 17.08 -8.73 -0.95
C VAL A 43 15.97 -9.78 -1.09
N LEU A 44 14.75 -9.34 -1.38
CA LEU A 44 13.59 -10.21 -1.53
C LEU A 44 13.17 -10.41 -2.98
N GLY A 45 13.41 -9.41 -3.81
CA GLY A 45 13.16 -9.42 -5.23
C GLY A 45 14.16 -8.53 -5.94
N CYS A 46 14.32 -8.73 -7.23
CA CYS A 46 15.01 -7.81 -8.09
C CYS A 46 14.55 -7.98 -9.54
N THR A 47 14.53 -6.88 -10.28
CA THR A 47 14.22 -6.86 -11.70
C THR A 47 15.39 -6.33 -12.49
N VAL A 48 15.83 -7.09 -13.49
CA VAL A 48 16.89 -6.71 -14.42
C VAL A 48 16.29 -6.43 -15.79
N PHE A 49 16.72 -5.34 -16.41
CA PHE A 49 16.29 -4.97 -17.76
C PHE A 49 17.44 -5.14 -18.72
N GLU A 50 17.27 -5.98 -19.72
CA GLU A 50 18.26 -6.22 -20.76
C GLU A 50 17.58 -6.20 -22.13
N GLN A 51 18.11 -5.39 -23.05
CA GLN A 51 17.64 -5.27 -24.45
C GLN A 51 16.11 -5.01 -24.60
N GLY A 52 15.50 -4.37 -23.60
CA GLY A 52 14.03 -4.10 -23.58
C GLY A 52 13.19 -5.17 -22.90
N GLU A 53 13.80 -6.28 -22.54
CA GLU A 53 13.19 -7.38 -21.79
C GLU A 53 13.34 -7.17 -20.29
N ALA A 54 12.43 -7.77 -19.51
CA ALA A 54 12.42 -7.68 -18.04
C ALA A 54 12.50 -9.09 -17.43
N TYR A 55 13.51 -9.31 -16.62
CA TYR A 55 13.77 -10.57 -15.91
C TYR A 55 13.62 -10.32 -14.42
N THR A 56 12.68 -11.00 -13.78
CA THR A 56 12.37 -10.83 -12.36
C THR A 56 12.80 -12.06 -11.57
N ALA A 57 13.54 -11.86 -10.49
CA ALA A 57 13.89 -12.90 -9.55
C ALA A 57 13.29 -12.59 -8.18
N ILE A 58 12.67 -13.58 -7.54
CA ILE A 58 12.18 -13.52 -6.17
C ILE A 58 13.01 -14.48 -5.31
N ARG A 59 13.25 -14.12 -4.05
CA ARG A 59 14.00 -14.95 -3.12
C ARG A 59 13.38 -16.33 -3.01
N GLU A 60 14.22 -17.34 -3.22
CA GLU A 60 13.85 -18.76 -3.09
C GLU A 60 13.15 -19.03 -1.75
N GLY A 61 12.05 -19.76 -1.80
CA GLY A 61 11.24 -20.12 -0.64
C GLY A 61 10.30 -19.03 -0.12
N LEU A 62 10.42 -17.78 -0.56
CA LEU A 62 9.59 -16.67 -0.05
C LEU A 62 8.09 -16.93 -0.24
N ARG A 63 7.70 -17.49 -1.38
CA ARG A 63 6.31 -17.84 -1.69
C ARG A 63 5.72 -18.82 -0.66
N ARG A 64 6.51 -19.81 -0.25
CA ARG A 64 6.08 -20.85 0.70
C ARG A 64 6.10 -20.36 2.14
N ASP A 65 7.16 -19.65 2.51
CA ASP A 65 7.46 -19.34 3.90
C ASP A 65 6.76 -18.04 4.38
N GLU A 66 6.63 -17.06 3.49
CA GLU A 66 6.03 -15.74 3.77
C GLU A 66 5.11 -15.29 2.62
N PRO A 67 3.96 -15.96 2.34
CA PRO A 67 3.18 -15.73 1.13
C PRO A 67 2.71 -14.28 0.94
N ALA A 68 2.25 -13.61 1.99
CA ALA A 68 1.83 -12.21 1.89
C ALA A 68 3.02 -11.28 1.55
N ARG A 69 4.21 -11.59 2.03
CA ARG A 69 5.44 -10.86 1.71
C ARG A 69 5.89 -11.13 0.28
N TYR A 70 5.80 -12.39 -0.16
CA TYR A 70 6.02 -12.75 -1.57
C TYR A 70 5.13 -11.93 -2.49
N ARG A 71 3.83 -11.87 -2.21
CA ARG A 71 2.88 -11.11 -3.02
C ARG A 71 3.22 -9.63 -3.09
N PHE A 72 3.59 -9.03 -1.95
CA PHE A 72 4.00 -7.63 -1.93
C PHE A 72 5.29 -7.41 -2.73
N THR A 73 6.30 -8.25 -2.53
CA THR A 73 7.56 -8.18 -3.27
C THR A 73 7.33 -8.33 -4.77
N LEU A 74 6.57 -9.33 -5.20
CA LEU A 74 6.26 -9.52 -6.62
C LEU A 74 5.49 -8.32 -7.20
N ALA A 75 4.48 -7.81 -6.51
CA ALA A 75 3.74 -6.62 -6.95
C ALA A 75 4.65 -5.38 -7.07
N HIS A 76 5.64 -5.24 -6.19
CA HIS A 76 6.65 -4.18 -6.25
C HIS A 76 7.52 -4.31 -7.50
N GLU A 77 8.10 -5.49 -7.76
CA GLU A 77 8.92 -5.74 -8.95
C GLU A 77 8.13 -5.51 -10.25
N LEU A 78 6.90 -6.03 -10.32
CA LEU A 78 6.03 -5.80 -11.47
C LEU A 78 5.71 -4.32 -11.67
N SER A 79 5.61 -3.55 -10.58
CA SER A 79 5.41 -2.10 -10.67
C SER A 79 6.61 -1.38 -11.29
N GLU A 80 7.84 -1.80 -11.02
CA GLU A 80 9.02 -1.25 -11.68
C GLU A 80 8.98 -1.44 -13.19
N ILE A 81 8.58 -2.63 -13.65
CA ILE A 81 8.46 -2.95 -15.08
C ILE A 81 7.40 -2.06 -15.73
N LEU A 82 6.23 -1.99 -15.11
CA LEU A 82 5.11 -1.21 -15.60
C LEU A 82 5.43 0.29 -15.65
N LEU A 83 6.04 0.83 -14.59
CA LEU A 83 6.44 2.24 -14.53
C LEU A 83 7.47 2.56 -15.62
N ARG A 84 8.48 1.69 -15.81
CA ARG A 84 9.49 1.88 -16.84
C ARG A 84 8.89 1.84 -18.25
N ARG A 85 7.98 0.90 -18.50
CA ARG A 85 7.33 0.73 -19.82
C ARG A 85 6.44 1.93 -20.18
N TYR A 86 5.72 2.49 -19.19
CA TYR A 86 4.74 3.54 -19.46
C TYR A 86 5.25 4.96 -19.22
N LEU A 87 6.20 5.17 -18.32
CA LEU A 87 6.75 6.50 -18.01
C LEU A 87 8.07 6.79 -18.72
N GLY A 88 8.76 5.76 -19.25
CA GLY A 88 10.03 5.89 -19.96
C GLY A 88 11.19 6.30 -19.05
N ALA A 89 11.21 7.52 -18.56
CA ALA A 89 12.21 8.01 -17.62
C ALA A 89 11.73 7.79 -16.17
N LEU A 90 12.45 6.98 -15.43
CA LEU A 90 12.18 6.76 -14.01
C LEU A 90 12.74 7.91 -13.18
N PRO A 91 12.05 8.32 -12.11
CA PRO A 91 12.58 9.27 -11.14
C PRO A 91 13.82 8.72 -10.42
N ASP A 92 14.46 9.53 -9.56
CA ASP A 92 15.53 9.06 -8.70
C ASP A 92 15.11 7.81 -7.89
N GLN A 93 16.10 7.03 -7.44
CA GLN A 93 15.84 5.73 -6.81
C GLN A 93 14.88 5.83 -5.62
N SER A 94 15.08 6.76 -4.71
CA SER A 94 14.25 6.87 -3.50
C SER A 94 12.78 7.14 -3.84
N ARG A 95 12.52 8.01 -4.80
CA ARG A 95 11.17 8.32 -5.25
C ARG A 95 10.54 7.15 -6.01
N ARG A 96 11.35 6.42 -6.77
CA ARG A 96 10.90 5.21 -7.48
C ARG A 96 10.42 4.15 -6.51
N GLU A 97 11.22 3.84 -5.46
CA GLU A 97 10.85 2.88 -4.42
C GLU A 97 9.49 3.23 -3.79
N HIS A 98 9.29 4.50 -3.41
CA HIS A 98 8.02 4.95 -2.84
C HIS A 98 6.84 4.79 -3.80
N ILE A 99 7.05 5.04 -5.10
CA ILE A 99 6.00 4.87 -6.11
C ILE A 99 5.68 3.40 -6.28
N CYS A 100 6.70 2.52 -6.32
CA CYS A 100 6.52 1.08 -6.45
C CYS A 100 5.81 0.49 -5.23
N ASP A 101 6.19 0.90 -4.02
CA ASP A 101 5.51 0.49 -2.78
C ASP A 101 4.03 0.92 -2.78
N ALA A 102 3.76 2.18 -3.13
CA ALA A 102 2.40 2.69 -3.18
C ALA A 102 1.56 2.00 -4.27
N PHE A 103 2.18 1.69 -5.41
CA PHE A 103 1.53 0.93 -6.48
C PHE A 103 1.22 -0.49 -6.05
N ALA A 104 2.18 -1.20 -5.46
CA ALA A 104 2.01 -2.56 -4.95
C ALA A 104 0.89 -2.62 -3.90
N ALA A 105 0.88 -1.68 -2.96
CA ALA A 105 -0.15 -1.60 -1.94
C ALA A 105 -1.55 -1.41 -2.55
N GLU A 106 -1.69 -0.47 -3.49
CA GLU A 106 -2.97 -0.20 -4.18
C GLU A 106 -3.40 -1.36 -5.09
N LEU A 107 -2.46 -2.04 -5.75
CA LEU A 107 -2.74 -3.20 -6.58
C LEU A 107 -3.29 -4.36 -5.75
N LEU A 108 -2.71 -4.61 -4.58
CA LEU A 108 -3.08 -5.72 -3.71
C LEU A 108 -4.32 -5.41 -2.86
N LEU A 109 -4.42 -4.21 -2.32
CA LEU A 109 -5.53 -3.78 -1.45
C LEU A 109 -6.02 -2.39 -1.88
N PRO A 110 -6.98 -2.31 -2.83
CA PRO A 110 -7.46 -1.05 -3.36
C PRO A 110 -8.03 -0.14 -2.29
N HIS A 111 -7.52 1.09 -2.19
CA HIS A 111 -7.97 2.08 -1.22
C HIS A 111 -9.48 2.33 -1.28
N ALA A 112 -10.06 2.36 -2.48
CA ALA A 112 -11.49 2.53 -2.67
C ALA A 112 -12.33 1.43 -2.00
N ALA A 113 -11.86 0.17 -2.02
CA ALA A 113 -12.55 -0.95 -1.40
C ALA A 113 -12.49 -0.87 0.14
N VAL A 114 -11.33 -0.49 0.68
CA VAL A 114 -11.16 -0.26 2.13
C VAL A 114 -12.04 0.91 2.57
N LEU A 115 -12.00 2.02 1.85
CA LEU A 115 -12.79 3.22 2.14
C LEU A 115 -14.30 2.93 2.12
N ALA A 116 -14.80 2.19 1.13
CA ALA A 116 -16.21 1.79 1.07
C ALA A 116 -16.61 0.97 2.31
N THR A 117 -15.77 0.03 2.74
CA THR A 117 -16.05 -0.79 3.92
C THR A 117 -15.99 0.02 5.22
N VAL A 118 -15.02 0.92 5.35
CA VAL A 118 -14.90 1.84 6.48
C VAL A 118 -16.10 2.79 6.53
N ALA A 119 -16.57 3.31 5.39
CA ALA A 119 -17.74 4.18 5.34
C ALA A 119 -19.01 3.49 5.86
N VAL A 120 -19.23 2.21 5.52
CA VAL A 120 -20.35 1.43 6.08
C VAL A 120 -20.20 1.28 7.60
N LEU A 121 -18.99 0.99 8.09
CA LEU A 121 -18.74 0.88 9.53
C LEU A 121 -19.04 2.19 10.26
N ILE A 122 -18.66 3.32 9.70
CA ILE A 122 -18.93 4.65 10.24
C ILE A 122 -20.44 4.91 10.30
N GLN A 123 -21.18 4.59 9.24
CA GLN A 123 -22.64 4.76 9.20
C GLN A 123 -23.34 3.94 10.26
N VAL A 124 -22.91 2.69 10.49
CA VAL A 124 -23.48 1.81 11.53
C VAL A 124 -23.26 2.38 12.93
N HIS A 125 -22.17 3.11 13.16
CA HIS A 125 -21.84 3.73 14.45
C HIS A 125 -22.17 5.22 14.50
N ALA A 126 -22.92 5.74 13.52
CA ALA A 126 -23.30 7.16 13.48
C ALA A 126 -24.16 7.53 14.71
N GLY A 127 -23.74 8.58 15.42
CA GLY A 127 -24.41 9.04 16.66
C GLY A 127 -23.94 8.34 17.94
N GLY A 128 -23.00 7.39 17.85
CA GLY A 128 -22.39 6.70 18.98
C GLY A 128 -20.91 7.04 19.19
N PRO A 129 -20.24 6.32 20.10
CA PRO A 129 -18.82 6.55 20.43
C PRO A 129 -17.84 6.19 19.31
N GLY A 130 -18.33 5.78 18.16
CA GLY A 130 -17.51 5.28 17.06
C GLY A 130 -17.15 3.78 17.20
N PRO A 131 -16.50 3.19 16.18
CA PRO A 131 -16.09 1.80 16.25
C PRO A 131 -14.99 1.59 17.29
N SER A 132 -15.07 0.49 18.04
CA SER A 132 -14.04 0.10 19.00
C SER A 132 -12.79 -0.44 18.30
N ASP A 133 -11.64 -0.43 19.00
CA ASP A 133 -10.39 -1.02 18.47
C ASP A 133 -10.57 -2.49 18.08
N ALA A 134 -11.37 -3.25 18.84
CA ALA A 134 -11.69 -4.64 18.51
C ALA A 134 -12.47 -4.76 17.19
N THR A 135 -13.40 -3.84 16.94
CA THR A 135 -14.16 -3.77 15.68
C THR A 135 -13.24 -3.45 14.49
N LEU A 136 -12.30 -2.52 14.69
CA LEU A 136 -11.32 -2.14 13.67
C LEU A 136 -10.33 -3.29 13.38
N ASP A 137 -9.90 -4.01 14.41
CA ASP A 137 -9.03 -5.18 14.23
C ASP A 137 -9.74 -6.31 13.48
N GLN A 138 -11.01 -6.54 13.79
CA GLN A 138 -11.83 -7.51 13.05
C GLN A 138 -12.01 -7.11 11.58
N LEU A 139 -12.22 -5.82 11.31
CA LEU A 139 -12.28 -5.30 9.94
C LEU A 139 -10.96 -5.54 9.21
N ALA A 140 -9.81 -5.21 9.84
CA ALA A 140 -8.50 -5.42 9.25
C ALA A 140 -8.23 -6.91 8.95
N ARG A 141 -8.61 -7.82 9.86
CA ARG A 141 -8.51 -9.28 9.62
C ARG A 141 -9.36 -9.72 8.44
N ARG A 142 -10.57 -9.20 8.33
CA ARG A 142 -11.45 -9.51 7.19
C ARG A 142 -10.83 -9.01 5.88
N MET A 143 -10.32 -7.78 5.85
CA MET A 143 -9.63 -7.24 4.67
C MET A 143 -8.39 -8.06 4.31
N ALA A 144 -7.56 -8.40 5.29
CA ALA A 144 -6.38 -9.24 5.09
C ALA A 144 -6.73 -10.58 4.43
N SER A 145 -7.75 -11.26 4.93
CA SER A 145 -8.24 -12.54 4.37
C SER A 145 -8.88 -12.38 3.00
N THR A 146 -9.66 -11.30 2.77
CA THR A 146 -10.37 -11.09 1.52
C THR A 146 -9.44 -10.76 0.36
N TYR A 147 -8.36 -10.03 0.63
CA TYR A 147 -7.40 -9.54 -0.38
C TYR A 147 -6.07 -10.29 -0.39
N ASP A 148 -5.93 -11.28 0.47
CA ASP A 148 -4.71 -12.07 0.65
C ASP A 148 -3.46 -11.18 0.87
N VAL A 149 -3.58 -10.27 1.84
CA VAL A 149 -2.50 -9.37 2.27
C VAL A 149 -2.16 -9.59 3.74
N SER A 150 -1.01 -9.06 4.18
CA SER A 150 -0.65 -9.14 5.60
C SER A 150 -1.63 -8.37 6.48
N LEU A 151 -1.88 -8.86 7.70
CA LEU A 151 -2.71 -8.16 8.68
C LEU A 151 -2.17 -6.76 8.99
N THR A 152 -0.85 -6.59 8.99
CA THR A 152 -0.20 -5.29 9.19
C THR A 152 -0.57 -4.32 8.07
N ALA A 153 -0.49 -4.73 6.79
CA ALA A 153 -0.88 -3.90 5.66
C ALA A 153 -2.37 -3.51 5.74
N ALA A 154 -3.24 -4.47 6.05
CA ALA A 154 -4.68 -4.20 6.21
C ALA A 154 -4.97 -3.22 7.37
N ARG A 155 -4.27 -3.33 8.51
CA ARG A 155 -4.41 -2.38 9.63
C ARG A 155 -3.99 -0.97 9.25
N ILE A 156 -2.88 -0.82 8.53
CA ILE A 156 -2.41 0.48 8.06
C ILE A 156 -3.47 1.10 7.14
N SER A 157 -3.95 0.37 6.13
CA SER A 157 -4.94 0.87 5.17
C SER A 157 -6.26 1.26 5.84
N VAL A 158 -6.75 0.47 6.81
CA VAL A 158 -7.96 0.79 7.58
C VAL A 158 -7.75 2.07 8.40
N ALA A 159 -6.59 2.21 9.08
CA ALA A 159 -6.27 3.39 9.88
C ALA A 159 -6.17 4.67 9.02
N GLU A 160 -5.55 4.59 7.85
CA GLU A 160 -5.47 5.70 6.89
C GLU A 160 -6.86 6.14 6.41
N CYS A 161 -7.73 5.19 6.03
CA CYS A 161 -9.10 5.49 5.61
C CYS A 161 -9.91 6.15 6.74
N LEU A 162 -9.72 5.72 7.99
CA LEU A 162 -10.37 6.34 9.14
C LEU A 162 -9.89 7.77 9.37
N GLN A 163 -8.60 8.04 9.26
CA GLN A 163 -8.04 9.39 9.41
C GLN A 163 -8.57 10.35 8.35
N LEU A 164 -8.75 9.89 7.11
CA LEU A 164 -9.34 10.67 6.03
C LEU A 164 -10.83 10.93 6.25
N SER A 165 -11.53 9.98 6.85
CA SER A 165 -12.98 10.08 7.16
C SER A 165 -13.28 10.92 8.39
N PHE A 166 -12.36 10.95 9.36
CA PHE A 166 -12.42 11.75 10.58
C PHE A 166 -11.11 12.53 10.75
N PRO A 167 -10.89 13.61 10.00
CA PRO A 167 -9.74 14.47 10.26
C PRO A 167 -9.84 14.95 11.70
N ARG A 168 -8.90 14.55 12.56
CA ARG A 168 -8.83 15.03 13.95
C ARG A 168 -8.94 16.55 13.89
N ARG A 169 -9.97 17.12 14.55
CA ARG A 169 -10.00 18.55 14.80
C ARG A 169 -8.65 18.88 15.44
N ARG A 170 -7.83 19.67 14.76
CA ARG A 170 -6.66 20.26 15.40
C ARG A 170 -7.22 20.97 16.62
N GLU A 171 -6.95 20.43 17.79
CA GLU A 171 -7.13 21.19 19.03
C GLU A 171 -6.30 22.45 18.84
N SER A 172 -7.00 23.57 18.74
CA SER A 172 -6.37 24.89 18.74
C SER A 172 -5.65 24.99 20.09
N ILE A 173 -4.32 24.90 20.03
CA ILE A 173 -3.48 25.17 21.19
C ILE A 173 -3.88 26.57 21.65
N PRO A 174 -4.42 26.74 22.86
CA PRO A 174 -4.76 28.05 23.35
C PRO A 174 -3.45 28.86 23.42
N SER A 175 -3.39 29.94 22.65
CA SER A 175 -2.34 30.93 22.70
C SER A 175 -2.41 31.63 24.05
N SER A 176 -1.80 31.02 25.07
CA SER A 176 -1.62 31.62 26.38
C SER A 176 -0.15 31.76 26.64
N ARG A 177 0.36 32.96 26.38
CA ARG A 177 1.29 33.69 27.27
C ARG A 177 1.69 35.00 26.62
N GLN A 178 0.86 36.00 26.85
CA GLN A 178 1.39 37.37 26.94
C GLN A 178 2.30 37.43 28.19
N CYS A 179 3.59 37.48 27.95
CA CYS A 179 4.54 37.79 28.99
C CYS A 179 4.57 39.34 29.14
N THR A 180 3.81 39.82 30.11
CA THR A 180 3.93 41.20 30.58
C THR A 180 5.25 41.36 31.35
N THR A 181 6.25 41.86 30.70
CA THR A 181 7.44 42.39 31.39
C THR A 181 7.18 43.87 31.75
N GLY A 182 6.58 44.08 32.89
CA GLY A 182 6.73 45.35 33.62
C GLY A 182 7.96 45.26 34.51
N GLY A 183 8.92 46.10 34.28
CA GLY A 183 10.13 46.25 35.07
C GLY A 183 10.62 47.68 34.96
N GLU A 184 9.99 48.59 35.76
CA GLU A 184 10.58 49.88 36.06
C GLU A 184 11.88 49.68 36.81
N ILE A 185 12.92 50.36 36.37
CA ILE A 185 14.11 50.60 37.18
C ILE A 185 14.25 52.11 37.30
N THR A 186 13.94 52.62 38.52
CA THR A 186 14.30 53.92 38.99
C THR A 186 15.66 53.85 39.75
N SER A 187 16.49 54.86 39.52
CA SER A 187 17.65 55.39 40.24
C SER A 187 18.99 54.97 39.72
#